data_181298c5f67360dac4b197f978a3fc77
#
_entry.id   181298c5f67360dac4b197f978a3fc77
#
_cell.length_a   1.000
_cell.length_b   1.000
_cell.length_c   1.000
_cell.angle_alpha   90.00
_cell.angle_beta   90.00
_cell.angle_gamma   90.00
#
_symmetry.space_group_name_H-M   'P 1'
#
loop_
_entity.id
_entity.type
_entity.pdbx_description
1 polymer ?
#
loop_
_entity_poly.entity_id
_entity_poly.type
_entity_poly.pdbx_seq_one_letter_code
_entity_poly.pdbx_strand_id
1 'polypeptide(L)'
;MSKGVRVDYFLVFGQNPEMPTVNKRESIIRAAHAQFRRYGYRKTSMEDIAGELGISRASLYSYFKNKDEIFRSVSIWLHERAMADAEQCLMESWDRKNVSSKIVQALLARHLSFHEEQFHSVHAEELQDEYSRLCGDVVVESNAKFQRLLADSLDVAVAESLIYVDLDDVKTAEVAEVLNLATAGLKRGAVRPGLFEARVTRMVNIFVAGLSHA
;
A
#
# COMPACT_ATOMS: atom_id res chain seq x y z
N MET A 1 3.44 -27.38 -17.65
CA MET A 1 3.04 -27.42 -16.23
C MET A 1 3.76 -26.27 -15.51
N SER A 2 3.13 -25.11 -15.45
CA SER A 2 3.68 -23.91 -14.82
C SER A 2 3.38 -23.96 -13.33
N LYS A 3 4.42 -24.05 -12.49
CA LYS A 3 4.29 -23.90 -11.05
C LYS A 3 4.09 -22.41 -10.75
N GLY A 4 2.84 -22.02 -10.45
CA GLY A 4 2.55 -20.71 -9.91
C GLY A 4 3.30 -20.53 -8.60
N VAL A 5 4.13 -19.47 -8.54
CA VAL A 5 4.77 -19.02 -7.31
C VAL A 5 3.66 -18.46 -6.43
N ARG A 6 3.21 -19.26 -5.48
CA ARG A 6 2.34 -18.82 -4.40
C ARG A 6 3.25 -18.12 -3.40
N VAL A 7 3.29 -16.80 -3.43
CA VAL A 7 3.96 -16.02 -2.39
C VAL A 7 3.10 -16.13 -1.14
N ASP A 8 3.48 -17.03 -0.24
CA ASP A 8 2.86 -17.16 1.08
C ASP A 8 3.32 -15.98 1.93
N TYR A 9 2.58 -14.88 1.88
CA TYR A 9 2.82 -13.67 2.68
C TYR A 9 2.83 -13.93 4.20
N PHE A 10 2.37 -15.09 4.65
CA PHE A 10 2.36 -15.49 6.05
C PHE A 10 3.73 -15.99 6.57
N LEU A 11 4.67 -16.34 5.70
CA LEU A 11 5.96 -16.96 6.07
C LEU A 11 7.16 -15.99 6.10
N VAL A 12 6.99 -14.75 5.65
CA VAL A 12 8.10 -13.77 5.63
C VAL A 12 8.24 -13.03 6.97
N PHE A 13 7.24 -13.06 7.83
CA PHE A 13 7.31 -12.46 9.16
C PHE A 13 7.69 -13.50 10.22
N GLY A 14 8.93 -14.02 10.09
CA GLY A 14 9.56 -14.86 11.09
C GLY A 14 9.58 -14.15 12.44
N GLN A 15 9.26 -14.90 13.47
CA GLN A 15 9.28 -14.55 14.89
C GLN A 15 10.56 -13.81 15.25
N ASN A 16 10.50 -12.50 15.44
CA ASN A 16 11.57 -11.72 16.04
C ASN A 16 11.34 -11.73 17.58
N PRO A 17 12.27 -12.23 18.40
CA PRO A 17 12.05 -12.43 19.84
C PRO A 17 12.20 -11.16 20.70
N GLU A 18 12.36 -9.98 20.12
CA GLU A 18 12.30 -8.72 20.85
C GLU A 18 11.09 -7.92 20.33
N MET A 19 9.94 -8.11 20.97
CA MET A 19 8.81 -7.20 20.78
C MET A 19 9.23 -5.81 21.29
N PRO A 20 9.40 -4.80 20.41
CA PRO A 20 9.46 -3.43 20.87
C PRO A 20 8.17 -3.16 21.64
N THR A 21 8.26 -2.44 22.74
CA THR A 21 7.10 -2.00 23.53
C THR A 21 6.13 -1.33 22.57
N VAL A 22 5.09 -2.07 22.13
CA VAL A 22 4.10 -1.57 21.18
C VAL A 22 3.51 -0.32 21.80
N ASN A 23 3.76 0.81 21.16
CA ASN A 23 3.24 2.09 21.61
C ASN A 23 1.72 1.94 21.78
N LYS A 24 1.19 2.30 22.94
CA LYS A 24 -0.24 2.18 23.27
C LYS A 24 -1.13 2.79 22.18
N ARG A 25 -0.67 3.90 21.59
CA ARG A 25 -1.36 4.57 20.49
C ARG A 25 -1.46 3.66 19.26
N GLU A 26 -0.40 2.95 18.92
CA GLU A 26 -0.39 1.99 17.80
C GLU A 26 -1.30 0.79 18.08
N SER A 27 -1.33 0.28 19.33
CA SER A 27 -2.26 -0.80 19.70
C SER A 27 -3.72 -0.37 19.49
N ILE A 28 -4.07 0.87 19.81
CA ILE A 28 -5.41 1.43 19.57
C ILE A 28 -5.71 1.49 18.08
N ILE A 29 -4.76 1.96 17.26
CA ILE A 29 -4.91 2.05 15.80
C ILE A 29 -5.18 0.66 15.19
N ARG A 30 -4.41 -0.36 15.60
CA ARG A 30 -4.56 -1.75 15.12
C ARG A 30 -5.91 -2.35 15.52
N ALA A 31 -6.34 -2.16 16.76
CA ALA A 31 -7.64 -2.63 17.25
C ALA A 31 -8.79 -1.93 16.52
N ALA A 32 -8.70 -0.62 16.36
CA ALA A 32 -9.70 0.15 15.60
C ALA A 32 -9.80 -0.29 14.15
N HIS A 33 -8.67 -0.53 13.48
CA HIS A 33 -8.63 -1.06 12.13
C HIS A 33 -9.39 -2.40 12.03
N ALA A 34 -9.14 -3.34 12.95
CA ALA A 34 -9.85 -4.62 13.01
C ALA A 34 -11.36 -4.43 13.22
N GLN A 35 -11.77 -3.53 14.10
CA GLN A 35 -13.17 -3.22 14.37
C GLN A 35 -13.87 -2.59 13.16
N PHE A 36 -13.23 -1.61 12.49
CA PHE A 36 -13.80 -0.98 11.29
C PHE A 36 -13.97 -1.99 10.16
N ARG A 37 -13.01 -2.87 9.94
CA ARG A 37 -13.13 -3.93 8.92
C ARG A 37 -14.27 -4.91 9.22
N ARG A 38 -14.47 -5.26 10.49
CA ARG A 38 -15.43 -6.28 10.91
C ARG A 38 -16.86 -5.76 10.97
N TYR A 39 -17.04 -4.52 11.42
CA TYR A 39 -18.37 -3.98 11.74
C TYR A 39 -18.74 -2.73 10.95
N GLY A 40 -17.82 -2.18 10.18
CA GLY A 40 -17.96 -0.89 9.50
C GLY A 40 -17.63 0.29 10.40
N TYR A 41 -17.41 1.44 9.77
CA TYR A 41 -17.12 2.68 10.50
C TYR A 41 -18.31 3.15 11.34
N ARG A 42 -19.53 3.14 10.76
CA ARG A 42 -20.73 3.71 11.43
C ARG A 42 -21.13 2.93 12.69
N LYS A 43 -21.04 1.61 12.63
CA LYS A 43 -21.41 0.73 13.76
C LYS A 43 -20.34 0.61 14.83
N THR A 44 -19.08 0.92 14.53
CA THR A 44 -18.00 0.90 15.52
C THR A 44 -18.06 2.16 16.39
N SER A 45 -18.04 2.00 17.71
CA SER A 45 -18.00 3.07 18.69
C SER A 45 -16.63 3.17 19.38
N MET A 46 -16.40 4.26 20.12
CA MET A 46 -15.21 4.41 20.99
C MET A 46 -15.19 3.33 22.08
N GLU A 47 -16.35 2.93 22.58
CA GLU A 47 -16.53 1.86 23.58
C GLU A 47 -16.10 0.50 23.04
N ASP A 48 -16.45 0.18 21.79
CA ASP A 48 -16.08 -1.09 21.17
C ASP A 48 -14.56 -1.18 21.00
N ILE A 49 -13.91 -0.09 20.58
CA ILE A 49 -12.44 -0.04 20.43
C ILE A 49 -11.76 -0.17 21.80
N ALA A 50 -12.27 0.51 22.83
CA ALA A 50 -11.73 0.42 24.20
C ALA A 50 -11.91 -0.99 24.77
N GLY A 51 -13.07 -1.61 24.53
CA GLY A 51 -13.41 -2.97 24.98
C GLY A 51 -12.51 -4.02 24.33
N GLU A 52 -12.20 -3.90 23.04
CA GLU A 52 -11.28 -4.81 22.33
C GLU A 52 -9.88 -4.84 22.97
N LEU A 53 -9.45 -3.71 23.52
CA LEU A 53 -8.14 -3.58 24.19
C LEU A 53 -8.17 -3.81 25.70
N GLY A 54 -9.34 -4.02 26.29
CA GLY A 54 -9.49 -4.11 27.74
C GLY A 54 -9.09 -2.83 28.48
N ILE A 55 -9.25 -1.64 27.85
CA ILE A 55 -8.95 -0.34 28.46
C ILE A 55 -10.24 0.43 28.77
N SER A 56 -10.17 1.37 29.72
CA SER A 56 -11.30 2.24 29.96
C SER A 56 -11.52 3.24 28.83
N ARG A 57 -12.77 3.66 28.63
CA ARG A 57 -13.13 4.73 27.70
C ARG A 57 -12.32 6.01 27.97
N ALA A 58 -12.14 6.38 29.24
CA ALA A 58 -11.33 7.54 29.60
C ALA A 58 -9.87 7.41 29.15
N SER A 59 -9.30 6.22 29.25
CA SER A 59 -7.97 5.93 28.73
C SER A 59 -7.91 6.08 27.21
N LEU A 60 -8.92 5.64 26.46
CA LEU A 60 -8.96 5.83 25.00
C LEU A 60 -9.02 7.32 24.64
N TYR A 61 -9.86 8.10 25.33
CA TYR A 61 -9.99 9.54 25.09
C TYR A 61 -8.73 10.36 25.44
N SER A 62 -7.80 9.81 26.24
CA SER A 62 -6.50 10.45 26.47
C SER A 62 -5.57 10.38 25.26
N TYR A 63 -5.81 9.47 24.30
CA TYR A 63 -5.04 9.30 23.06
C TYR A 63 -5.72 9.90 21.84
N PHE A 64 -7.05 9.87 21.78
CA PHE A 64 -7.83 10.27 20.61
C PHE A 64 -9.12 10.98 21.03
N LYS A 65 -9.38 12.14 20.46
CA LYS A 65 -10.54 12.97 20.77
C LYS A 65 -11.87 12.35 20.32
N ASN A 66 -11.84 11.64 19.21
CA ASN A 66 -13.03 11.05 18.58
C ASN A 66 -12.65 9.92 17.62
N LYS A 67 -13.67 9.26 17.10
CA LYS A 67 -13.54 8.15 16.16
C LYS A 67 -12.93 8.58 14.82
N ASP A 68 -13.22 9.78 14.35
CA ASP A 68 -12.67 10.32 13.11
C ASP A 68 -11.14 10.44 13.18
N GLU A 69 -10.61 10.90 14.33
CA GLU A 69 -9.17 10.99 14.57
C GLU A 69 -8.51 9.61 14.57
N ILE A 70 -9.17 8.60 15.16
CA ILE A 70 -8.68 7.21 15.11
C ILE A 70 -8.69 6.70 13.68
N PHE A 71 -9.78 6.91 12.93
CA PHE A 71 -9.91 6.45 11.55
C PHE A 71 -8.85 7.08 10.65
N ARG A 72 -8.61 8.39 10.80
CA ARG A 72 -7.53 9.09 10.10
C ARG A 72 -6.16 8.53 10.47
N SER A 73 -5.92 8.20 11.74
CA SER A 73 -4.66 7.59 12.19
C SER A 73 -4.48 6.17 11.66
N VAL A 74 -5.57 5.41 11.49
CA VAL A 74 -5.56 4.11 10.79
C VAL A 74 -5.14 4.29 9.34
N SER A 75 -5.70 5.28 8.64
CA SER A 75 -5.32 5.59 7.25
C SER A 75 -3.84 5.92 7.13
N ILE A 76 -3.32 6.81 7.98
CA ILE A 76 -1.89 7.17 7.99
C ILE A 76 -1.03 5.93 8.21
N TRP A 77 -1.34 5.12 9.22
CA TRP A 77 -0.61 3.90 9.54
C TRP A 77 -0.59 2.88 8.38
N LEU A 78 -1.71 2.70 7.67
CA LEU A 78 -1.78 1.83 6.50
C LEU A 78 -0.89 2.36 5.36
N HIS A 79 -0.94 3.67 5.10
CA HIS A 79 -0.11 4.30 4.07
C HIS A 79 1.38 4.23 4.39
N GLU A 80 1.76 4.45 5.65
CA GLU A 80 3.16 4.33 6.10
C GLU A 80 3.69 2.91 5.94
N ARG A 81 2.90 1.89 6.29
CA ARG A 81 3.28 0.50 6.07
C ARG A 81 3.45 0.17 4.59
N ALA A 82 2.47 0.52 3.76
CA ALA A 82 2.55 0.29 2.33
C ALA A 82 3.75 1.01 1.68
N MET A 83 4.12 2.18 2.20
CA MET A 83 5.34 2.90 1.78
C MET A 83 6.60 2.16 2.18
N ALA A 84 6.69 1.70 3.44
CA ALA A 84 7.87 0.96 3.92
C ALA A 84 8.07 -0.35 3.14
N ASP A 85 6.98 -1.09 2.87
CA ASP A 85 7.02 -2.31 2.07
C ASP A 85 7.49 -2.03 0.63
N ALA A 86 7.00 -0.95 0.01
CA ALA A 86 7.42 -0.53 -1.33
C ALA A 86 8.88 -0.08 -1.37
N GLU A 87 9.33 0.70 -0.39
CA GLU A 87 10.71 1.13 -0.24
C GLU A 87 11.65 -0.06 -0.11
N GLN A 88 11.31 -1.04 0.71
CA GLN A 88 12.09 -2.27 0.84
C GLN A 88 12.27 -2.98 -0.51
N CYS A 89 11.21 -3.09 -1.33
CA CYS A 89 11.31 -3.67 -2.66
C CYS A 89 12.27 -2.89 -3.58
N LEU A 90 12.32 -1.57 -3.46
CA LEU A 90 13.13 -0.69 -4.31
C LEU A 90 14.58 -0.55 -3.83
N MET A 91 14.87 -0.77 -2.55
CA MET A 91 16.22 -0.71 -1.98
C MET A 91 17.11 -1.90 -2.36
N GLU A 92 16.53 -3.03 -2.76
CA GLU A 92 17.32 -4.18 -3.21
C GLU A 92 18.00 -3.90 -4.56
N SER A 93 19.17 -4.54 -4.79
CA SER A 93 19.93 -4.34 -6.03
C SER A 93 19.12 -4.70 -7.28
N TRP A 94 19.22 -3.88 -8.32
CA TRP A 94 18.57 -4.03 -9.59
C TRP A 94 19.54 -4.56 -10.64
N ASP A 95 19.03 -5.36 -11.58
CA ASP A 95 19.71 -5.77 -12.80
C ASP A 95 18.71 -5.83 -13.96
N ARG A 96 19.20 -6.05 -15.19
CA ARG A 96 18.34 -6.12 -16.40
C ARG A 96 17.30 -7.24 -16.36
N LYS A 97 17.50 -8.28 -15.51
CA LYS A 97 16.58 -9.41 -15.43
C LYS A 97 15.49 -9.16 -14.40
N ASN A 98 15.77 -8.33 -13.38
CA ASN A 98 14.85 -8.11 -12.27
C ASN A 98 14.16 -6.74 -12.27
N VAL A 99 14.56 -5.77 -13.10
CA VAL A 99 14.01 -4.41 -13.12
C VAL A 99 12.48 -4.40 -13.19
N SER A 100 11.87 -5.17 -14.09
CA SER A 100 10.41 -5.27 -14.18
C SER A 100 9.79 -5.84 -12.89
N SER A 101 10.39 -6.89 -12.32
CA SER A 101 9.86 -7.52 -11.11
C SER A 101 9.97 -6.61 -9.89
N LYS A 102 11.01 -5.78 -9.78
CA LYS A 102 11.16 -4.80 -8.70
C LYS A 102 10.10 -3.71 -8.77
N ILE A 103 9.85 -3.16 -9.97
CA ILE A 103 8.77 -2.18 -10.18
C ILE A 103 7.41 -2.82 -9.84
N VAL A 104 7.15 -4.05 -10.30
CA VAL A 104 5.91 -4.78 -9.98
C VAL A 104 5.75 -4.94 -8.48
N GLN A 105 6.77 -5.41 -7.77
CA GLN A 105 6.74 -5.63 -6.32
C GLN A 105 6.45 -4.33 -5.57
N ALA A 106 7.12 -3.23 -5.92
CA ALA A 106 6.89 -1.93 -5.29
C ALA A 106 5.46 -1.40 -5.52
N LEU A 107 4.94 -1.50 -6.75
CA LEU A 107 3.58 -1.11 -7.08
C LEU A 107 2.55 -1.98 -6.35
N LEU A 108 2.78 -3.29 -6.26
CA LEU A 108 1.90 -4.20 -5.52
C LEU A 108 1.96 -3.92 -4.02
N ALA A 109 3.14 -3.79 -3.43
CA ALA A 109 3.30 -3.45 -2.01
C ALA A 109 2.54 -2.16 -1.66
N ARG A 110 2.65 -1.13 -2.52
CA ARG A 110 1.97 0.16 -2.33
C ARG A 110 0.44 0.06 -2.44
N HIS A 111 -0.06 -0.82 -3.30
CA HIS A 111 -1.48 -0.83 -3.66
C HIS A 111 -2.27 -2.03 -3.14
N LEU A 112 -1.61 -3.17 -2.84
CA LEU A 112 -2.28 -4.44 -2.55
C LEU A 112 -3.01 -4.42 -1.21
N SER A 113 -2.40 -3.85 -0.16
CA SER A 113 -3.00 -3.76 1.18
C SER A 113 -4.38 -3.12 1.14
N PHE A 114 -4.52 -2.02 0.38
CA PHE A 114 -5.80 -1.34 0.19
C PHE A 114 -6.77 -2.11 -0.71
N HIS A 115 -6.25 -2.91 -1.65
CA HIS A 115 -7.07 -3.70 -2.55
C HIS A 115 -7.70 -4.88 -1.82
N GLU A 116 -6.93 -5.62 -1.04
CA GLU A 116 -7.44 -6.73 -0.24
C GLU A 116 -8.50 -6.28 0.78
N GLU A 117 -8.30 -5.13 1.40
CA GLU A 117 -9.27 -4.57 2.33
C GLU A 117 -10.60 -4.23 1.68
N GLN A 118 -10.58 -3.70 0.46
CA GLN A 118 -11.79 -3.36 -0.28
C GLN A 118 -12.59 -4.61 -0.72
N PHE A 119 -11.94 -5.74 -1.03
CA PHE A 119 -12.63 -6.92 -1.54
C PHE A 119 -13.06 -7.92 -0.47
N HIS A 120 -12.45 -7.91 0.70
CA HIS A 120 -12.72 -8.88 1.76
C HIS A 120 -13.61 -8.35 2.90
N SER A 121 -14.02 -7.09 2.85
CA SER A 121 -14.95 -6.52 3.83
C SER A 121 -16.34 -6.33 3.23
N VAL A 122 -17.37 -6.79 3.91
CA VAL A 122 -18.77 -6.47 3.59
C VAL A 122 -19.09 -4.97 3.77
N HIS A 123 -18.16 -4.22 4.36
CA HIS A 123 -18.25 -2.78 4.62
C HIS A 123 -17.32 -1.96 3.71
N ALA A 124 -16.79 -2.56 2.63
CA ALA A 124 -15.80 -1.94 1.76
C ALA A 124 -16.26 -0.59 1.19
N GLU A 125 -17.50 -0.51 0.72
CA GLU A 125 -18.07 0.72 0.15
C GLU A 125 -18.18 1.82 1.22
N GLU A 126 -18.73 1.49 2.39
CA GLU A 126 -18.81 2.42 3.53
C GLU A 126 -17.43 2.94 3.95
N LEU A 127 -16.45 2.05 4.05
CA LEU A 127 -15.08 2.43 4.43
C LEU A 127 -14.43 3.32 3.36
N GLN A 128 -14.67 3.05 2.08
CA GLN A 128 -14.18 3.88 0.98
C GLN A 128 -14.76 5.30 1.02
N ASP A 129 -16.06 5.44 1.31
CA ASP A 129 -16.72 6.73 1.46
C ASP A 129 -16.10 7.52 2.63
N GLU A 130 -15.87 6.87 3.77
CA GLU A 130 -15.26 7.50 4.93
C GLU A 130 -13.77 7.85 4.70
N TYR A 131 -13.01 7.02 3.96
CA TYR A 131 -11.66 7.37 3.52
C TYR A 131 -11.66 8.62 2.65
N SER A 132 -12.57 8.70 1.70
CA SER A 132 -12.70 9.87 0.81
C SER A 132 -13.05 11.13 1.61
N ARG A 133 -13.92 11.01 2.61
CA ARG A 133 -14.37 12.13 3.46
C ARG A 133 -13.30 12.62 4.42
N LEU A 134 -12.58 11.70 5.07
CA LEU A 134 -11.70 12.01 6.21
C LEU A 134 -10.21 12.05 5.88
N CYS A 135 -9.78 11.40 4.79
CA CYS A 135 -8.38 11.10 4.56
C CYS A 135 -7.88 11.50 3.16
N GLY A 136 -8.62 12.30 2.41
CA GLY A 136 -8.25 12.68 1.03
C GLY A 136 -6.86 13.31 0.93
N ASP A 137 -6.49 14.17 1.87
CA ASP A 137 -5.17 14.79 1.97
C ASP A 137 -4.05 13.77 2.29
N VAL A 138 -4.31 12.78 3.16
CA VAL A 138 -3.37 11.69 3.47
C VAL A 138 -3.06 10.88 2.22
N VAL A 139 -4.10 10.58 1.43
CA VAL A 139 -3.96 9.85 0.15
C VAL A 139 -3.10 10.63 -0.84
N VAL A 140 -3.38 11.92 -1.01
CA VAL A 140 -2.63 12.81 -1.93
C VAL A 140 -1.16 12.87 -1.52
N GLU A 141 -0.87 13.13 -0.23
CA GLU A 141 0.50 13.22 0.28
C GLU A 141 1.26 11.89 0.12
N SER A 142 0.61 10.79 0.47
CA SER A 142 1.22 9.46 0.35
C SER A 142 1.48 9.06 -1.10
N ASN A 143 0.59 9.41 -2.03
CA ASN A 143 0.82 9.18 -3.47
C ASN A 143 2.01 10.01 -3.97
N ALA A 144 2.12 11.28 -3.59
CA ALA A 144 3.24 12.12 -3.98
C ALA A 144 4.59 11.60 -3.44
N LYS A 145 4.61 11.06 -2.21
CA LYS A 145 5.80 10.42 -1.63
C LYS A 145 6.20 9.17 -2.43
N PHE A 146 5.24 8.32 -2.75
CA PHE A 146 5.51 7.10 -3.51
C PHE A 146 5.99 7.39 -4.94
N GLN A 147 5.38 8.38 -5.62
CA GLN A 147 5.80 8.79 -6.96
C GLN A 147 7.25 9.27 -6.96
N ARG A 148 7.66 10.08 -5.96
CA ARG A 148 9.07 10.50 -5.83
C ARG A 148 10.00 9.31 -5.62
N LEU A 149 9.67 8.42 -4.67
CA LEU A 149 10.46 7.22 -4.39
C LEU A 149 10.65 6.35 -5.64
N LEU A 150 9.59 6.15 -6.41
CA LEU A 150 9.64 5.37 -7.65
C LEU A 150 10.46 6.10 -8.72
N ALA A 151 10.31 7.43 -8.86
CA ALA A 151 11.10 8.23 -9.81
C ALA A 151 12.59 8.18 -9.51
N ASP A 152 12.99 8.37 -8.24
CA ASP A 152 14.38 8.29 -7.78
C ASP A 152 14.99 6.90 -8.09
N SER A 153 14.19 5.84 -7.91
CA SER A 153 14.62 4.47 -8.23
C SER A 153 14.77 4.24 -9.75
N LEU A 154 13.89 4.83 -10.56
CA LEU A 154 14.00 4.80 -12.02
C LEU A 154 15.19 5.60 -12.51
N ASP A 155 15.53 6.74 -11.89
CA ASP A 155 16.74 7.51 -12.20
C ASP A 155 18.01 6.68 -12.00
N VAL A 156 18.08 5.92 -10.90
CA VAL A 156 19.18 4.97 -10.67
C VAL A 156 19.23 3.91 -11.76
N ALA A 157 18.08 3.33 -12.13
CA ALA A 157 18.01 2.31 -13.18
C ALA A 157 18.45 2.84 -14.56
N VAL A 158 18.15 4.09 -14.87
CA VAL A 158 18.62 4.78 -16.10
C VAL A 158 20.13 5.01 -16.02
N ALA A 159 20.65 5.54 -14.89
CA ALA A 159 22.07 5.80 -14.70
C ALA A 159 22.93 4.52 -14.82
N GLU A 160 22.40 3.39 -14.36
CA GLU A 160 23.02 2.06 -14.46
C GLU A 160 22.76 1.38 -15.82
N SER A 161 22.09 2.05 -16.78
CA SER A 161 21.74 1.52 -18.10
C SER A 161 20.91 0.24 -18.05
N LEU A 162 20.08 0.08 -17.04
CA LEU A 162 19.14 -1.05 -16.91
C LEU A 162 17.88 -0.84 -17.74
N ILE A 163 17.44 0.40 -17.85
CA ILE A 163 16.35 0.88 -18.71
C ILE A 163 16.81 2.13 -19.45
N TYR A 164 16.16 2.41 -20.55
CA TYR A 164 16.40 3.63 -21.34
C TYR A 164 15.10 4.46 -21.37
N VAL A 165 15.16 5.70 -20.96
CA VAL A 165 14.04 6.64 -21.02
C VAL A 165 14.45 7.78 -21.94
N ASP A 166 14.20 7.62 -23.23
CA ASP A 166 14.31 8.69 -24.23
C ASP A 166 13.08 8.63 -25.14
N LEU A 167 12.02 9.14 -24.63
CA LEU A 167 10.80 9.37 -25.40
C LEU A 167 10.62 10.90 -25.46
N ASP A 168 11.42 11.58 -26.29
CA ASP A 168 11.26 13.01 -26.61
C ASP A 168 10.96 13.87 -25.34
N ASP A 169 11.91 13.93 -24.39
CA ASP A 169 11.82 14.69 -23.12
C ASP A 169 10.98 14.08 -21.96
N VAL A 170 10.52 12.83 -22.02
CA VAL A 170 9.83 12.19 -20.89
C VAL A 170 10.78 11.99 -19.72
N LYS A 171 10.40 12.49 -18.54
CA LYS A 171 11.17 12.32 -17.30
C LYS A 171 10.74 11.08 -16.52
N THR A 172 11.65 10.50 -15.76
CA THR A 172 11.36 9.38 -14.85
C THR A 172 10.22 9.69 -13.87
N ALA A 173 10.06 10.96 -13.47
CA ALA A 173 8.94 11.41 -12.66
C ALA A 173 7.58 11.21 -13.36
N GLU A 174 7.49 11.46 -14.66
CA GLU A 174 6.27 11.25 -15.45
C GLU A 174 6.00 9.76 -15.65
N VAL A 175 7.05 8.97 -15.86
CA VAL A 175 6.94 7.50 -15.89
C VAL A 175 6.40 6.96 -14.55
N ALA A 176 6.93 7.43 -13.42
CA ALA A 176 6.48 7.03 -12.10
C ALA A 176 5.02 7.43 -11.84
N GLU A 177 4.62 8.63 -12.27
CA GLU A 177 3.23 9.09 -12.18
C GLU A 177 2.29 8.20 -12.99
N VAL A 178 2.61 7.92 -14.24
CA VAL A 178 1.79 7.07 -15.13
C VAL A 178 1.67 5.66 -14.56
N LEU A 179 2.77 5.07 -14.10
CA LEU A 179 2.75 3.73 -13.48
C LEU A 179 1.86 3.69 -12.23
N ASN A 180 1.95 4.70 -11.36
CA ASN A 180 1.13 4.77 -10.15
C ASN A 180 -0.36 4.96 -10.47
N LEU A 181 -0.70 5.88 -11.37
CA LEU A 181 -2.09 6.15 -11.78
C LEU A 181 -2.71 4.94 -12.51
N ALA A 182 -1.96 4.34 -13.45
CA ALA A 182 -2.41 3.14 -14.14
C ALA A 182 -2.67 1.99 -13.16
N THR A 183 -1.75 1.76 -12.20
CA THR A 183 -1.93 0.73 -11.16
C THR A 183 -3.19 0.97 -10.34
N ALA A 184 -3.45 2.21 -9.93
CA ALA A 184 -4.70 2.55 -9.22
C ALA A 184 -5.95 2.25 -10.06
N GLY A 185 -5.89 2.51 -11.37
CA GLY A 185 -6.98 2.20 -12.32
C GLY A 185 -7.23 0.70 -12.51
N LEU A 186 -6.17 -0.12 -12.48
CA LEU A 186 -6.23 -1.57 -12.67
C LEU A 186 -6.97 -2.32 -11.56
N LYS A 187 -7.18 -1.69 -10.40
CA LYS A 187 -8.00 -2.24 -9.30
C LYS A 187 -9.47 -2.40 -9.72
N ARG A 188 -9.99 -1.54 -10.59
CA ARG A 188 -11.40 -1.56 -10.98
C ARG A 188 -11.76 -2.88 -11.66
N GLY A 189 -12.78 -3.55 -11.13
CA GLY A 189 -13.26 -4.83 -11.65
C GLY A 189 -12.29 -6.00 -11.48
N ALA A 190 -11.26 -5.88 -10.67
CA ALA A 190 -10.34 -6.98 -10.34
C ALA A 190 -10.92 -7.85 -9.21
N VAL A 191 -12.11 -8.42 -9.44
CA VAL A 191 -12.88 -9.18 -8.46
C VAL A 191 -12.39 -10.61 -8.22
N ARG A 192 -11.43 -11.10 -9.01
CA ARG A 192 -10.86 -12.45 -8.86
C ARG A 192 -9.50 -12.36 -8.16
N PRO A 193 -9.19 -13.28 -7.21
CA PRO A 193 -7.86 -13.36 -6.61
C PRO A 193 -6.78 -13.45 -7.70
N GLY A 194 -5.68 -12.71 -7.53
CA GLY A 194 -4.56 -12.69 -8.47
C GLY A 194 -4.79 -11.92 -9.77
N LEU A 195 -6.00 -11.41 -10.05
CA LEU A 195 -6.27 -10.66 -11.29
C LEU A 195 -5.61 -9.28 -11.28
N PHE A 196 -5.60 -8.62 -10.13
CA PHE A 196 -4.94 -7.33 -9.98
C PHE A 196 -3.44 -7.45 -10.20
N GLU A 197 -2.79 -8.41 -9.54
CA GLU A 197 -1.36 -8.71 -9.67
C GLU A 197 -0.99 -9.05 -11.12
N ALA A 198 -1.80 -9.89 -11.78
CA ALA A 198 -1.58 -10.24 -13.18
C ALA A 198 -1.68 -9.03 -14.11
N ARG A 199 -2.61 -8.10 -13.86
CA ARG A 199 -2.75 -6.86 -14.62
C ARG A 199 -1.56 -5.93 -14.43
N VAL A 200 -1.13 -5.71 -13.17
CA VAL A 200 0.03 -4.89 -12.83
C VAL A 200 1.29 -5.46 -13.47
N THR A 201 1.54 -6.76 -13.33
CA THR A 201 2.68 -7.44 -13.93
C THR A 201 2.70 -7.27 -15.45
N ARG A 202 1.56 -7.46 -16.11
CA ARG A 202 1.45 -7.30 -17.58
C ARG A 202 1.71 -5.86 -18.00
N MET A 203 1.12 -4.91 -17.31
CA MET A 203 1.34 -3.48 -17.59
C MET A 203 2.82 -3.11 -17.48
N VAL A 204 3.46 -3.45 -16.35
CA VAL A 204 4.88 -3.12 -16.14
C VAL A 204 5.77 -3.79 -17.16
N ASN A 205 5.52 -5.06 -17.52
CA ASN A 205 6.33 -5.76 -18.53
C ASN A 205 6.22 -5.09 -19.90
N ILE A 206 5.03 -4.64 -20.32
CA ILE A 206 4.83 -3.89 -21.58
C ILE A 206 5.57 -2.55 -21.51
N PHE A 207 5.48 -1.85 -20.37
CA PHE A 207 6.13 -0.56 -20.18
C PHE A 207 7.66 -0.67 -20.24
N VAL A 208 8.24 -1.59 -19.46
CA VAL A 208 9.69 -1.81 -19.42
C VAL A 208 10.22 -2.32 -20.76
N ALA A 209 9.47 -3.17 -21.46
CA ALA A 209 9.85 -3.59 -22.82
C ALA A 209 9.91 -2.41 -23.78
N GLY A 210 8.97 -1.45 -23.70
CA GLY A 210 8.99 -0.22 -24.48
C GLY A 210 10.17 0.70 -24.14
N LEU A 211 10.60 0.72 -22.89
CA LEU A 211 11.76 1.50 -22.40
C LEU A 211 13.11 0.81 -22.66
N SER A 212 13.13 -0.42 -23.13
CA SER A 212 14.36 -1.21 -23.33
C SER A 212 14.82 -1.27 -24.79
N HIS A 213 14.07 -0.68 -25.72
CA HIS A 213 14.36 -0.65 -27.16
C HIS A 213 14.76 0.76 -27.59
N ALA A 214 16.05 1.04 -27.51
CA ALA A 214 16.73 2.08 -28.26
C ALA A 214 17.92 1.50 -28.98
#